data_6c7c7aaa04433576ef0692cba705c2c3
#
_entry.id   6c7c7aaa04433576ef0692cba705c2c3
#
_cell.length_a   1.000
_cell.length_b   1.000
_cell.length_c   1.000
_cell.angle_alpha   90.00
_cell.angle_beta   90.00
_cell.angle_gamma   90.00
#
_symmetry.space_group_name_H-M   'P 1'
#
loop_
_entity.id
_entity.type
_entity.pdbx_description
1 polymer ?
#
loop_
_entity_poly.entity_id
_entity_poly.type
_entity_poly.pdbx_seq_one_letter_code
_entity_poly.pdbx_strand_id
1 'polypeptide(L)'
;MSIINRHLSKSNASRAKSELAFLLGYLDSPRFRGELAIEFRGPSELSVYDRGFRLARVRFVADGSYRVRTHARFIQGTPLADERLYPRNIDPRAYATFQVGSDRVHRLLQSDHIAAMRTRIKEIPRHEEIGVSHVVASDTSVGTDVVVIDREVGDSAPELRGQRLDLVALQEVDSGRYRFLAVEVKLGNNPELDIVSCERRGERHAVEQSLGYRDQIDRYFDDYAACYRVNIAQKIELGLLRNGWTTPPAIVRGAEALLVVVGYGGIARPLLDVIQRRHPDVKVRVFGYGLQSEDGQITGLRRPSAG
;
A
#
# COMPACT_ATOMS: atom_id res chain seq x y z
N MET A 1 2.22 13.53 -21.47
CA MET A 1 2.05 12.17 -20.92
C MET A 1 1.95 12.34 -19.41
N SER A 2 0.88 11.85 -18.76
CA SER A 2 0.76 12.00 -17.30
C SER A 2 1.88 11.22 -16.59
N ILE A 3 2.49 11.82 -15.58
CA ILE A 3 3.60 11.22 -14.81
C ILE A 3 3.09 10.13 -13.87
N ILE A 4 1.79 10.14 -13.53
CA ILE A 4 1.16 9.18 -12.64
C ILE A 4 -0.13 8.65 -13.26
N ASN A 5 -0.34 7.34 -13.15
CA ASN A 5 -1.57 6.69 -13.58
C ASN A 5 -1.93 5.58 -12.58
N ARG A 6 -2.89 5.85 -11.72
CA ARG A 6 -3.31 5.00 -10.60
C ARG A 6 -4.81 4.68 -10.62
N HIS A 7 -5.41 4.63 -11.80
CA HIS A 7 -6.82 4.29 -11.98
C HIS A 7 -7.02 3.34 -13.17
N LEU A 8 -8.11 2.61 -13.17
CA LEU A 8 -8.48 1.74 -14.30
C LEU A 8 -9.09 2.56 -15.43
N SER A 9 -9.02 2.06 -16.66
CA SER A 9 -9.88 2.56 -17.73
C SER A 9 -11.35 2.28 -17.38
N LYS A 10 -12.28 3.06 -17.94
CA LYS A 10 -13.72 2.87 -17.68
C LYS A 10 -14.18 1.43 -17.95
N SER A 11 -13.73 0.83 -19.06
CA SER A 11 -14.07 -0.56 -19.41
C SER A 11 -13.51 -1.55 -18.38
N ASN A 12 -12.26 -1.37 -17.93
CA ASN A 12 -11.66 -2.25 -16.94
C ASN A 12 -12.24 -2.06 -15.53
N ALA A 13 -12.69 -0.86 -15.17
CA ALA A 13 -13.43 -0.63 -13.94
C ALA A 13 -14.78 -1.36 -13.94
N SER A 14 -15.52 -1.33 -15.06
CA SER A 14 -16.75 -2.11 -15.23
C SER A 14 -16.49 -3.62 -15.14
N ARG A 15 -15.43 -4.10 -15.79
CA ARG A 15 -15.02 -5.50 -15.68
C ARG A 15 -14.63 -5.90 -14.25
N ALA A 16 -13.89 -5.05 -13.55
CA ALA A 16 -13.55 -5.29 -12.14
C ALA A 16 -14.82 -5.45 -11.29
N LYS A 17 -15.80 -4.57 -11.49
CA LYS A 17 -17.07 -4.58 -10.76
C LYS A 17 -17.89 -5.86 -11.00
N SER A 18 -17.95 -6.35 -12.24
CA SER A 18 -18.75 -7.53 -12.61
C SER A 18 -17.98 -8.85 -12.45
N GLU A 19 -16.78 -8.94 -13.03
CA GLU A 19 -16.04 -10.19 -13.14
C GLU A 19 -15.18 -10.50 -11.90
N LEU A 20 -14.77 -9.46 -11.11
CA LEU A 20 -14.01 -9.60 -9.87
C LEU A 20 -14.86 -9.29 -8.61
N ALA A 21 -16.18 -9.30 -8.72
CA ALA A 21 -17.10 -9.04 -7.60
C ALA A 21 -16.83 -9.94 -6.39
N PHE A 22 -16.43 -11.20 -6.62
CA PHE A 22 -16.05 -12.14 -5.56
C PHE A 22 -14.88 -11.61 -4.73
N LEU A 23 -13.86 -11.03 -5.38
CA LEU A 23 -12.68 -10.48 -4.73
C LEU A 23 -13.03 -9.21 -3.94
N LEU A 24 -13.89 -8.36 -4.48
CA LEU A 24 -14.41 -7.18 -3.78
C LEU A 24 -15.20 -7.60 -2.53
N GLY A 25 -16.02 -8.65 -2.62
CA GLY A 25 -16.78 -9.19 -1.50
C GLY A 25 -15.91 -9.72 -0.35
N TYR A 26 -14.66 -10.13 -0.63
CA TYR A 26 -13.75 -10.58 0.43
C TYR A 26 -13.34 -9.45 1.38
N LEU A 27 -13.31 -8.20 0.92
CA LEU A 27 -12.96 -7.04 1.76
C LEU A 27 -13.93 -6.88 2.93
N ASP A 28 -15.18 -7.31 2.76
CA ASP A 28 -16.23 -7.23 3.79
C ASP A 28 -16.40 -8.53 4.57
N SER A 29 -15.80 -9.63 4.09
CA SER A 29 -15.94 -10.91 4.75
C SER A 29 -15.20 -10.92 6.09
N PRO A 30 -15.76 -11.57 7.15
CA PRO A 30 -15.09 -11.68 8.46
C PRO A 30 -13.69 -12.27 8.38
N ARG A 31 -13.43 -13.13 7.38
CA ARG A 31 -12.15 -13.83 7.17
C ARG A 31 -11.01 -12.90 6.74
N PHE A 32 -11.33 -11.80 6.03
CA PHE A 32 -10.32 -10.94 5.38
C PHE A 32 -10.47 -9.46 5.71
N ARG A 33 -11.46 -9.12 6.50
CA ARG A 33 -11.77 -7.72 6.82
C ARG A 33 -10.58 -7.01 7.43
N GLY A 34 -10.18 -5.89 6.82
CA GLY A 34 -9.03 -5.09 7.25
C GLY A 34 -7.67 -5.66 6.87
N GLU A 35 -7.61 -6.86 6.27
CA GLU A 35 -6.35 -7.52 5.92
C GLU A 35 -6.07 -7.50 4.41
N LEU A 36 -7.13 -7.61 3.58
CA LEU A 36 -7.00 -7.47 2.14
C LEU A 36 -7.11 -6.01 1.71
N ALA A 37 -6.35 -5.65 0.68
CA ALA A 37 -6.47 -4.38 -0.01
C ALA A 37 -6.30 -4.58 -1.52
N ILE A 38 -6.98 -3.73 -2.29
CA ILE A 38 -6.91 -3.72 -3.75
C ILE A 38 -6.48 -2.32 -4.18
N GLU A 39 -5.40 -2.26 -4.97
CA GLU A 39 -4.83 -1.03 -5.46
C GLU A 39 -4.75 -1.03 -6.98
N PHE A 40 -5.12 0.07 -7.62
CA PHE A 40 -4.97 0.21 -9.07
C PHE A 40 -3.52 0.56 -9.42
N ARG A 41 -3.00 -0.03 -10.48
CA ARG A 41 -1.62 0.11 -10.94
C ARG A 41 -1.53 0.63 -12.37
N GLY A 42 -2.57 1.28 -12.84
CA GLY A 42 -2.69 1.82 -14.17
C GLY A 42 -4.01 1.43 -14.83
N PRO A 43 -4.22 1.77 -16.10
CA PRO A 43 -5.51 1.64 -16.78
C PRO A 43 -5.97 0.19 -16.96
N SER A 44 -5.05 -0.77 -16.86
CA SER A 44 -5.33 -2.19 -17.11
C SER A 44 -4.80 -3.12 -16.01
N GLU A 45 -4.42 -2.62 -14.84
CA GLU A 45 -3.83 -3.47 -13.81
C GLU A 45 -4.30 -3.08 -12.41
N LEU A 46 -4.60 -4.09 -11.59
CA LEU A 46 -4.77 -3.96 -10.16
C LEU A 46 -3.84 -4.92 -9.41
N SER A 47 -3.53 -4.59 -8.17
CA SER A 47 -2.78 -5.44 -7.25
C SER A 47 -3.65 -5.81 -6.06
N VAL A 48 -3.57 -7.08 -5.66
CA VAL A 48 -4.21 -7.61 -4.46
C VAL A 48 -3.16 -7.78 -3.39
N TYR A 49 -3.40 -7.23 -2.22
CA TYR A 49 -2.52 -7.30 -1.06
C TYR A 49 -3.21 -8.04 0.08
N ASP A 50 -2.43 -8.81 0.82
CA ASP A 50 -2.81 -9.37 2.11
C ASP A 50 -1.77 -8.90 3.15
N ARG A 51 -2.22 -8.17 4.17
CA ARG A 51 -1.36 -7.61 5.24
C ARG A 51 -0.12 -6.90 4.70
N GLY A 52 -0.28 -6.11 3.64
CA GLY A 52 0.82 -5.39 2.99
C GLY A 52 1.60 -6.19 1.95
N PHE A 53 1.50 -7.51 1.93
CA PHE A 53 2.15 -8.34 0.92
C PHE A 53 1.33 -8.40 -0.36
N ARG A 54 1.95 -8.08 -1.48
CA ARG A 54 1.29 -8.19 -2.78
C ARG A 54 1.17 -9.66 -3.19
N LEU A 55 -0.03 -10.22 -3.01
CA LEU A 55 -0.36 -11.59 -3.41
C LEU A 55 -0.32 -11.77 -4.91
N ALA A 56 -0.96 -10.85 -5.64
CA ALA A 56 -1.10 -10.96 -7.07
C ALA A 56 -1.17 -9.58 -7.74
N ARG A 57 -0.71 -9.53 -8.99
CA ARG A 57 -1.09 -8.51 -9.97
C ARG A 57 -2.07 -9.14 -10.95
N VAL A 58 -3.16 -8.45 -11.21
CA VAL A 58 -4.20 -8.87 -12.13
C VAL A 58 -4.28 -7.84 -13.24
N ARG A 59 -3.86 -8.23 -14.44
CA ARG A 59 -3.90 -7.37 -15.62
C ARG A 59 -5.04 -7.78 -16.52
N PHE A 60 -5.88 -6.83 -16.87
CA PHE A 60 -6.93 -6.97 -17.86
C PHE A 60 -6.32 -7.02 -19.26
N VAL A 61 -6.62 -8.04 -20.04
CA VAL A 61 -6.17 -8.20 -21.43
C VAL A 61 -7.30 -7.85 -22.39
N ALA A 62 -6.94 -7.38 -23.59
CA ALA A 62 -7.92 -6.89 -24.56
C ALA A 62 -8.86 -7.99 -25.08
N ASP A 63 -8.42 -9.25 -25.08
CA ASP A 63 -9.20 -10.42 -25.50
C ASP A 63 -10.23 -10.91 -24.46
N GLY A 64 -10.43 -10.13 -23.38
CA GLY A 64 -11.31 -10.51 -22.28
C GLY A 64 -10.67 -11.41 -21.23
N SER A 65 -9.45 -11.90 -21.46
CA SER A 65 -8.72 -12.69 -20.47
C SER A 65 -8.05 -11.83 -19.42
N TYR A 66 -7.44 -12.50 -18.43
CA TYR A 66 -6.63 -11.91 -17.39
C TYR A 66 -5.21 -12.47 -17.40
N ARG A 67 -4.24 -11.61 -17.15
CA ARG A 67 -2.88 -12.05 -16.82
C ARG A 67 -2.66 -11.87 -15.34
N VAL A 68 -2.57 -12.99 -14.61
CA VAL A 68 -2.32 -12.99 -13.15
C VAL A 68 -0.85 -13.28 -12.92
N ARG A 69 -0.18 -12.44 -12.16
CA ARG A 69 1.22 -12.60 -11.75
C ARG A 69 1.31 -12.67 -10.24
N THR A 70 1.87 -13.77 -9.73
CA THR A 70 2.09 -13.99 -8.29
C THR A 70 3.51 -14.48 -8.03
N HIS A 71 4.01 -14.35 -6.82
CA HIS A 71 5.33 -14.86 -6.46
C HIS A 71 5.26 -16.38 -6.28
N ALA A 72 6.18 -17.13 -6.91
CA ALA A 72 6.18 -18.59 -6.89
C ALA A 72 6.15 -19.17 -5.47
N ARG A 73 6.85 -18.53 -4.52
CA ARG A 73 6.87 -18.91 -3.10
C ARG A 73 5.47 -18.97 -2.45
N PHE A 74 4.53 -18.14 -2.90
CA PHE A 74 3.18 -18.13 -2.34
C PHE A 74 2.33 -19.32 -2.79
N ILE A 75 2.66 -19.92 -3.93
CA ILE A 75 1.89 -21.01 -4.54
C ILE A 75 2.53 -22.38 -4.33
N GLN A 76 3.81 -22.45 -3.99
CA GLN A 76 4.47 -23.72 -3.71
C GLN A 76 3.85 -24.44 -2.52
N GLY A 77 3.48 -25.71 -2.72
CA GLY A 77 2.83 -26.55 -1.70
C GLY A 77 1.40 -26.12 -1.35
N THR A 78 0.77 -25.28 -2.17
CA THR A 78 -0.67 -25.02 -2.09
C THR A 78 -1.43 -25.99 -3.00
N PRO A 79 -2.74 -26.19 -2.82
CA PRO A 79 -3.57 -26.98 -3.74
C PRO A 79 -3.47 -26.50 -5.19
N LEU A 80 -3.13 -25.22 -5.38
CA LEU A 80 -2.89 -24.63 -6.70
C LEU A 80 -1.68 -25.24 -7.42
N ALA A 81 -0.64 -25.66 -6.71
CA ALA A 81 0.56 -26.25 -7.32
C ALA A 81 0.26 -27.59 -8.01
N ASP A 82 -0.81 -28.28 -7.60
CA ASP A 82 -1.23 -29.56 -8.15
C ASP A 82 -2.17 -29.41 -9.36
N GLU A 83 -2.76 -28.23 -9.54
CA GLU A 83 -3.54 -27.94 -10.72
C GLU A 83 -2.59 -27.68 -11.90
N ARG A 84 -2.85 -28.31 -13.06
CA ARG A 84 -2.05 -28.18 -14.31
C ARG A 84 -1.90 -26.75 -14.84
N LEU A 85 -2.36 -25.76 -14.08
CA LEU A 85 -2.28 -24.34 -14.37
C LEU A 85 -0.89 -23.74 -14.05
N TYR A 86 -0.08 -24.44 -13.26
CA TYR A 86 1.21 -23.93 -12.79
C TYR A 86 2.35 -24.72 -13.47
N PRO A 87 3.35 -24.04 -14.03
CA PRO A 87 4.57 -24.72 -14.48
C PRO A 87 5.21 -25.44 -13.29
N ARG A 88 5.47 -26.74 -13.41
CA ARG A 88 5.98 -27.58 -12.33
C ARG A 88 7.38 -27.17 -11.82
N ASN A 89 8.14 -26.41 -12.63
CA ASN A 89 9.55 -26.06 -12.38
C ASN A 89 9.74 -24.54 -12.33
N ILE A 90 8.99 -23.82 -11.47
CA ILE A 90 9.23 -22.40 -11.27
C ILE A 90 10.29 -22.23 -10.19
N ASP A 91 11.34 -21.44 -10.50
CA ASP A 91 12.27 -20.96 -9.47
C ASP A 91 11.47 -20.35 -8.31
N PRO A 92 11.63 -20.81 -7.08
CA PRO A 92 10.95 -20.26 -5.91
C PRO A 92 11.20 -18.78 -5.70
N ARG A 93 12.22 -18.20 -6.34
CA ARG A 93 12.54 -16.77 -6.31
C ARG A 93 11.86 -15.98 -7.44
N ALA A 94 11.24 -16.65 -8.41
CA ALA A 94 10.62 -16.04 -9.57
C ALA A 94 9.14 -15.70 -9.35
N TYR A 95 8.61 -14.91 -10.27
CA TYR A 95 7.18 -14.68 -10.38
C TYR A 95 6.57 -15.64 -11.41
N ALA A 96 5.51 -16.31 -11.01
CA ALA A 96 4.66 -17.06 -11.93
C ALA A 96 3.67 -16.12 -12.61
N THR A 97 3.46 -16.32 -13.92
CA THR A 97 2.50 -15.54 -14.70
C THR A 97 1.55 -16.49 -15.43
N PHE A 98 0.26 -16.26 -15.28
CA PHE A 98 -0.82 -17.07 -15.86
C PHE A 98 -1.70 -16.19 -16.72
N GLN A 99 -2.05 -16.66 -17.93
CA GLN A 99 -3.13 -16.07 -18.70
C GLN A 99 -4.36 -16.97 -18.58
N VAL A 100 -5.45 -16.42 -18.09
CA VAL A 100 -6.65 -17.18 -17.72
C VAL A 100 -7.92 -16.44 -18.10
N GLY A 101 -8.98 -17.16 -18.39
CA GLY A 101 -10.32 -16.59 -18.52
C GLY A 101 -10.89 -16.11 -17.18
N SER A 102 -12.02 -15.42 -17.22
CA SER A 102 -12.70 -14.90 -16.04
C SER A 102 -13.11 -15.99 -15.03
N ASP A 103 -13.49 -17.16 -15.52
CA ASP A 103 -13.81 -18.34 -14.70
C ASP A 103 -12.60 -18.84 -13.90
N ARG A 104 -11.41 -18.78 -14.48
CA ARG A 104 -10.18 -19.27 -13.85
C ARG A 104 -9.53 -18.22 -12.92
N VAL A 105 -9.71 -16.92 -13.16
CA VAL A 105 -9.21 -15.90 -12.22
C VAL A 105 -9.90 -16.04 -10.86
N HIS A 106 -11.19 -16.41 -10.85
CA HIS A 106 -11.92 -16.73 -9.63
C HIS A 106 -11.25 -17.89 -8.86
N ARG A 107 -10.86 -18.97 -9.54
CA ARG A 107 -10.18 -20.12 -8.91
C ARG A 107 -8.81 -19.75 -8.36
N LEU A 108 -8.02 -18.93 -9.09
CA LEU A 108 -6.70 -18.48 -8.66
C LEU A 108 -6.73 -17.63 -7.37
N LEU A 109 -7.78 -16.84 -7.22
CA LEU A 109 -7.93 -15.88 -6.12
C LEU A 109 -9.10 -16.23 -5.18
N GLN A 110 -9.55 -17.49 -5.18
CA GLN A 110 -10.58 -17.93 -4.24
C GLN A 110 -10.07 -17.87 -2.78
N SER A 111 -11.01 -17.77 -1.84
CA SER A 111 -10.71 -17.52 -0.43
C SER A 111 -9.73 -18.52 0.20
N ASP A 112 -9.82 -19.80 -0.18
CA ASP A 112 -8.95 -20.86 0.38
C ASP A 112 -7.54 -20.77 -0.19
N HIS A 113 -7.39 -20.37 -1.45
CA HIS A 113 -6.07 -20.12 -2.03
C HIS A 113 -5.39 -18.90 -1.40
N ILE A 114 -6.13 -17.82 -1.19
CA ILE A 114 -5.60 -16.64 -0.46
C ILE A 114 -5.18 -17.05 0.96
N ALA A 115 -5.96 -17.86 1.66
CA ALA A 115 -5.62 -18.36 2.97
C ALA A 115 -4.35 -19.24 2.96
N ALA A 116 -4.21 -20.11 1.96
CA ALA A 116 -3.00 -20.92 1.79
C ALA A 116 -1.76 -20.05 1.49
N MET A 117 -1.89 -19.05 0.60
CA MET A 117 -0.82 -18.07 0.34
C MET A 117 -0.43 -17.31 1.61
N ARG A 118 -1.41 -16.93 2.45
CA ARG A 118 -1.21 -16.24 3.72
C ARG A 118 -0.31 -17.03 4.68
N THR A 119 -0.48 -18.34 4.75
CA THR A 119 0.39 -19.20 5.57
C THR A 119 1.85 -19.10 5.13
N ARG A 120 2.12 -19.01 3.83
CA ARG A 120 3.46 -18.88 3.28
C ARG A 120 4.08 -17.49 3.51
N ILE A 121 3.28 -16.44 3.57
CA ILE A 121 3.75 -15.09 3.85
C ILE A 121 4.44 -15.01 5.22
N LYS A 122 3.92 -15.71 6.23
CA LYS A 122 4.50 -15.74 7.58
C LYS A 122 5.94 -16.27 7.62
N GLU A 123 6.36 -17.00 6.60
CA GLU A 123 7.71 -17.58 6.48
C GLU A 123 8.70 -16.60 5.81
N ILE A 124 8.27 -15.40 5.39
CA ILE A 124 9.12 -14.44 4.67
C ILE A 124 9.87 -13.55 5.68
N PRO A 125 11.21 -13.43 5.57
CA PRO A 125 11.95 -12.43 6.34
C PRO A 125 11.44 -11.00 6.09
N ARG A 126 11.47 -10.15 7.11
CA ARG A 126 10.96 -8.76 7.08
C ARG A 126 9.44 -8.62 6.94
N HIS A 127 8.68 -9.68 7.23
CA HIS A 127 7.21 -9.59 7.19
C HIS A 127 6.68 -8.52 8.16
N GLU A 128 7.37 -8.23 9.24
CA GLU A 128 6.97 -7.24 10.24
C GLU A 128 6.91 -5.82 9.68
N GLU A 129 7.94 -5.37 8.96
CA GLU A 129 7.99 -4.01 8.39
C GLU A 129 6.88 -3.79 7.36
N ILE A 130 6.67 -4.76 6.48
CA ILE A 130 5.60 -4.71 5.48
C ILE A 130 4.22 -4.77 6.16
N GLY A 131 4.07 -5.61 7.20
CA GLY A 131 2.86 -5.73 7.98
C GLY A 131 2.51 -4.43 8.71
N VAL A 132 3.51 -3.74 9.23
CA VAL A 132 3.34 -2.44 9.90
C VAL A 132 2.84 -1.37 8.93
N SER A 133 3.42 -1.24 7.74
CA SER A 133 2.92 -0.31 6.71
C SER A 133 1.48 -0.62 6.33
N HIS A 134 1.09 -1.90 6.32
CA HIS A 134 -0.29 -2.29 6.07
C HIS A 134 -1.24 -1.86 7.19
N VAL A 135 -0.84 -2.07 8.47
CA VAL A 135 -1.64 -1.65 9.62
C VAL A 135 -1.84 -0.13 9.59
N VAL A 136 -0.77 0.64 9.37
CA VAL A 136 -0.85 2.10 9.21
C VAL A 136 -1.80 2.49 8.08
N ALA A 137 -1.76 1.77 6.95
CA ALA A 137 -2.63 2.05 5.80
C ALA A 137 -4.10 1.66 6.03
N SER A 138 -4.34 0.67 6.89
CA SER A 138 -5.68 0.13 7.16
C SER A 138 -6.33 0.76 8.39
N ASP A 139 -5.49 1.28 9.29
CA ASP A 139 -5.93 1.90 10.52
C ASP A 139 -6.20 3.40 10.27
N THR A 140 -7.46 3.79 10.32
CA THR A 140 -7.88 5.20 10.32
C THR A 140 -7.31 5.99 11.50
N SER A 141 -6.64 5.32 12.44
CA SER A 141 -5.98 5.91 13.62
C SER A 141 -4.69 6.69 13.31
N VAL A 142 -4.25 6.73 12.05
CA VAL A 142 -3.21 7.71 11.64
C VAL A 142 -3.67 9.15 11.97
N GLY A 143 -4.92 9.28 12.30
CA GLY A 143 -5.65 10.48 12.72
C GLY A 143 -7.00 10.46 12.02
N THR A 144 -8.03 10.93 12.68
CA THR A 144 -9.38 11.05 12.09
C THR A 144 -9.42 11.96 10.87
N ASP A 145 -8.40 12.83 10.73
CA ASP A 145 -8.20 13.79 9.66
C ASP A 145 -7.37 13.24 8.46
N VAL A 146 -6.86 12.00 8.54
CA VAL A 146 -5.99 11.42 7.52
C VAL A 146 -6.60 10.15 6.94
N VAL A 147 -6.69 10.09 5.61
CA VAL A 147 -7.20 8.93 4.86
C VAL A 147 -6.12 8.43 3.91
N VAL A 148 -5.65 7.21 4.11
CA VAL A 148 -4.72 6.56 3.15
C VAL A 148 -5.50 6.17 1.90
N ILE A 149 -5.02 6.64 0.75
CA ILE A 149 -5.68 6.42 -0.55
C ILE A 149 -4.90 5.52 -1.50
N ASP A 150 -3.61 5.32 -1.28
CA ASP A 150 -2.77 4.42 -2.10
C ASP A 150 -1.53 3.97 -1.35
N ARG A 151 -0.90 2.89 -1.83
CA ARG A 151 0.32 2.30 -1.25
C ARG A 151 1.32 1.92 -2.33
N GLU A 152 2.62 1.78 -1.97
CA GLU A 152 3.70 1.44 -2.89
C GLU A 152 3.66 2.31 -4.17
N VAL A 153 3.58 3.62 -3.99
CA VAL A 153 3.43 4.56 -5.10
C VAL A 153 4.80 4.86 -5.70
N GLY A 154 5.03 4.34 -6.91
CA GLY A 154 6.11 4.79 -7.77
C GLY A 154 5.50 5.55 -8.94
N ASP A 155 6.16 6.59 -9.38
CA ASP A 155 5.80 7.30 -10.60
C ASP A 155 6.87 7.14 -11.69
N SER A 156 6.64 7.73 -12.84
CA SER A 156 7.56 7.68 -13.97
C SER A 156 8.49 8.90 -14.03
N ALA A 157 8.46 9.77 -13.02
CA ALA A 157 9.38 10.92 -12.97
C ALA A 157 10.82 10.43 -12.90
N PRO A 158 11.72 10.98 -13.74
CA PRO A 158 13.11 10.55 -13.81
C PRO A 158 13.82 10.65 -12.46
N GLU A 159 13.49 11.68 -11.67
CA GLU A 159 14.11 11.99 -10.37
C GLU A 159 13.78 10.95 -9.30
N LEU A 160 12.64 10.27 -9.44
CA LEU A 160 12.18 9.25 -8.51
C LEU A 160 12.29 7.83 -9.07
N ARG A 161 13.01 7.65 -10.18
CA ARG A 161 13.13 6.34 -10.82
C ARG A 161 13.68 5.29 -9.86
N GLY A 162 12.90 4.23 -9.65
CA GLY A 162 13.24 3.14 -8.74
C GLY A 162 12.89 3.39 -7.26
N GLN A 163 12.40 4.58 -6.93
CA GLN A 163 11.89 4.86 -5.59
C GLN A 163 10.40 4.49 -5.51
N ARG A 164 9.94 4.24 -4.30
CA ARG A 164 8.53 4.03 -3.98
C ARG A 164 8.23 4.69 -2.67
N LEU A 165 7.19 5.50 -2.67
CA LEU A 165 6.59 6.00 -1.44
C LEU A 165 5.74 4.89 -0.84
N ASP A 166 5.84 4.68 0.46
CA ASP A 166 5.07 3.64 1.13
C ASP A 166 3.57 3.88 1.00
N LEU A 167 3.11 5.11 1.33
CA LEU A 167 1.70 5.45 1.28
C LEU A 167 1.49 6.87 0.74
N VAL A 168 0.42 7.05 -0.02
CA VAL A 168 -0.18 8.36 -0.30
C VAL A 168 -1.46 8.48 0.52
N ALA A 169 -1.57 9.55 1.27
CA ALA A 169 -2.76 9.86 2.06
C ALA A 169 -3.30 11.24 1.73
N LEU A 170 -4.53 11.50 2.14
CA LEU A 170 -5.14 12.82 2.16
C LEU A 170 -5.37 13.25 3.61
N GLN A 171 -4.99 14.48 3.93
CA GLN A 171 -5.26 15.11 5.21
C GLN A 171 -6.31 16.20 5.03
N GLU A 172 -7.32 16.21 5.88
CA GLU A 172 -8.30 17.28 5.92
C GLU A 172 -7.64 18.56 6.43
N VAL A 173 -7.81 19.66 5.70
CA VAL A 173 -7.33 21.01 6.05
C VAL A 173 -8.45 21.91 6.49
N ASP A 174 -9.60 21.77 5.85
CA ASP A 174 -10.87 22.42 6.15
C ASP A 174 -11.99 21.45 5.81
N SER A 175 -13.21 21.73 6.23
CA SER A 175 -14.38 20.88 5.97
C SER A 175 -14.49 20.49 4.48
N GLY A 176 -14.25 19.23 4.17
CA GLY A 176 -14.32 18.66 2.81
C GLY A 176 -13.17 19.03 1.89
N ARG A 177 -12.14 19.75 2.35
CA ARG A 177 -10.93 20.09 1.58
C ARG A 177 -9.71 19.34 2.15
N TYR A 178 -8.96 18.71 1.26
CA TYR A 178 -7.86 17.82 1.62
C TYR A 178 -6.58 18.21 0.90
N ARG A 179 -5.44 17.94 1.50
CA ARG A 179 -4.12 18.00 0.86
C ARG A 179 -3.48 16.62 0.81
N PHE A 180 -2.54 16.42 -0.09
CA PHE A 180 -1.74 15.20 -0.12
C PHE A 180 -0.77 15.13 1.06
N LEU A 181 -0.61 13.91 1.59
CA LEU A 181 0.50 13.53 2.45
C LEU A 181 1.37 12.48 1.75
N ALA A 182 2.65 12.76 1.62
CA ALA A 182 3.67 11.78 1.28
C ALA A 182 4.09 11.07 2.57
N VAL A 183 3.71 9.81 2.74
CA VAL A 183 3.90 9.06 3.99
C VAL A 183 4.95 8.00 3.82
N GLU A 184 6.01 8.09 4.62
CA GLU A 184 7.04 7.07 4.76
C GLU A 184 6.86 6.37 6.11
N VAL A 185 6.94 5.03 6.12
CA VAL A 185 6.70 4.21 7.32
C VAL A 185 7.98 3.45 7.66
N LYS A 186 8.47 3.59 8.88
CA LYS A 186 9.69 2.93 9.36
C LYS A 186 9.47 2.27 10.71
N LEU A 187 10.15 1.14 10.92
CA LEU A 187 10.31 0.59 12.27
C LEU A 187 11.29 1.46 13.08
N GLY A 188 11.11 1.53 14.39
CA GLY A 188 11.94 2.36 15.27
C GLY A 188 13.43 1.97 15.32
N ASN A 189 13.78 0.76 14.84
CA ASN A 189 15.16 0.28 14.70
C ASN A 189 15.67 0.35 13.25
N ASN A 190 14.91 0.97 12.32
CA ASN A 190 15.34 1.07 10.93
C ASN A 190 16.54 2.03 10.81
N PRO A 191 17.66 1.62 10.18
CA PRO A 191 18.86 2.44 10.06
C PRO A 191 18.67 3.72 9.26
N GLU A 192 17.65 3.80 8.39
CA GLU A 192 17.32 5.00 7.62
C GLU A 192 16.77 6.15 8.49
N LEU A 193 16.49 5.90 9.78
CA LEU A 193 16.15 6.95 10.76
C LEU A 193 17.40 7.69 11.26
N ASP A 194 18.60 7.08 11.19
CA ASP A 194 19.87 7.74 11.51
C ASP A 194 20.36 8.56 10.30
N ILE A 195 19.75 9.75 10.16
CA ILE A 195 20.06 10.65 9.02
C ILE A 195 21.53 11.06 8.98
N VAL A 196 22.19 11.22 10.14
CA VAL A 196 23.61 11.60 10.22
C VAL A 196 24.51 10.50 9.68
N SER A 197 24.25 9.27 10.05
CA SER A 197 25.01 8.11 9.54
C SER A 197 24.73 7.85 8.06
N CYS A 198 23.49 8.01 7.60
CA CYS A 198 23.14 7.88 6.18
C CYS A 198 23.88 8.94 5.34
N GLU A 199 23.84 10.23 5.73
CA GLU A 199 24.54 11.33 5.06
C GLU A 199 26.05 11.05 4.93
N ARG A 200 26.70 10.57 6.01
CA ARG A 200 28.12 10.24 6.00
C ARG A 200 28.48 9.13 5.01
N ARG A 201 27.56 8.18 4.79
CA ARG A 201 27.74 7.08 3.84
C ARG A 201 27.28 7.43 2.41
N GLY A 202 26.68 8.60 2.20
CA GLY A 202 26.05 8.95 0.93
C GLY A 202 24.80 8.10 0.63
N GLU A 203 24.16 7.57 1.67
CA GLU A 203 22.94 6.79 1.59
C GLU A 203 21.73 7.68 1.81
N ARG A 204 20.63 7.32 1.17
CA ARG A 204 19.35 8.00 1.41
C ARG A 204 18.78 7.64 2.77
N HIS A 205 18.07 8.57 3.35
CA HIS A 205 17.35 8.36 4.61
C HIS A 205 15.84 8.60 4.46
N ALA A 206 15.06 8.17 5.44
CA ALA A 206 13.60 8.18 5.42
C ALA A 206 13.01 9.59 5.15
N VAL A 207 13.65 10.63 5.69
CA VAL A 207 13.21 12.02 5.51
C VAL A 207 13.37 12.50 4.06
N GLU A 208 14.51 12.20 3.41
CA GLU A 208 14.71 12.55 1.99
C GLU A 208 13.69 11.88 1.08
N GLN A 209 13.30 10.65 1.41
CA GLN A 209 12.29 9.93 0.63
C GLN A 209 10.94 10.65 0.70
N SER A 210 10.46 10.95 1.90
CA SER A 210 9.17 11.63 2.08
C SER A 210 9.17 13.06 1.53
N LEU A 211 10.25 13.82 1.71
CA LEU A 211 10.40 15.17 1.16
C LEU A 211 10.46 15.15 -0.38
N GLY A 212 11.24 14.24 -0.95
CA GLY A 212 11.33 14.08 -2.40
C GLY A 212 9.97 13.81 -3.04
N TYR A 213 9.14 12.97 -2.42
CA TYR A 213 7.78 12.73 -2.90
C TYR A 213 6.84 13.89 -2.67
N ARG A 214 6.93 14.60 -1.54
CA ARG A 214 6.19 15.84 -1.29
C ARG A 214 6.43 16.85 -2.41
N ASP A 215 7.71 17.11 -2.68
CA ASP A 215 8.12 18.09 -3.70
C ASP A 215 7.67 17.65 -5.11
N GLN A 216 7.69 16.35 -5.38
CA GLN A 216 7.19 15.78 -6.62
C GLN A 216 5.68 15.97 -6.76
N ILE A 217 4.91 15.68 -5.72
CA ILE A 217 3.45 15.88 -5.70
C ILE A 217 3.12 17.36 -5.93
N ASP A 218 3.83 18.29 -5.29
CA ASP A 218 3.59 19.72 -5.46
C ASP A 218 3.97 20.21 -6.85
N ARG A 219 5.09 19.73 -7.39
CA ARG A 219 5.54 20.08 -8.75
C ARG A 219 4.53 19.67 -9.81
N TYR A 220 3.94 18.49 -9.68
CA TYR A 220 3.00 17.90 -10.63
C TYR A 220 1.59 17.77 -10.06
N PHE A 221 1.22 18.75 -9.22
CA PHE A 221 -0.03 18.70 -8.46
C PHE A 221 -1.25 18.41 -9.34
N ASP A 222 -1.37 19.06 -10.48
CA ASP A 222 -2.55 18.93 -11.33
C ASP A 222 -2.70 17.52 -11.91
N ASP A 223 -1.58 16.85 -12.24
CA ASP A 223 -1.55 15.45 -12.67
C ASP A 223 -1.94 14.51 -11.53
N TYR A 224 -1.39 14.74 -10.32
CA TYR A 224 -1.73 13.94 -9.14
C TYR A 224 -3.20 14.12 -8.76
N ALA A 225 -3.69 15.36 -8.67
CA ALA A 225 -5.06 15.65 -8.30
C ALA A 225 -6.07 15.07 -9.32
N ALA A 226 -5.79 15.20 -10.62
CA ALA A 226 -6.61 14.61 -11.67
C ALA A 226 -6.64 13.07 -11.58
N CYS A 227 -5.47 12.44 -11.42
CA CYS A 227 -5.34 11.00 -11.31
C CYS A 227 -6.08 10.46 -10.08
N TYR A 228 -5.84 11.05 -8.90
CA TYR A 228 -6.45 10.56 -7.66
C TYR A 228 -7.93 10.89 -7.54
N ARG A 229 -8.44 11.95 -8.18
CA ARG A 229 -9.90 12.16 -8.27
C ARG A 229 -10.58 10.99 -8.97
N VAL A 230 -10.02 10.49 -10.06
CA VAL A 230 -10.57 9.32 -10.77
C VAL A 230 -10.36 8.04 -9.95
N ASN A 231 -9.17 7.85 -9.36
CA ASN A 231 -8.86 6.70 -8.50
C ASN A 231 -9.85 6.59 -7.34
N ILE A 232 -10.05 7.68 -6.60
CA ILE A 232 -10.96 7.73 -5.45
C ILE A 232 -12.41 7.47 -5.88
N ALA A 233 -12.87 8.07 -6.98
CA ALA A 233 -14.20 7.83 -7.50
C ALA A 233 -14.43 6.33 -7.79
N GLN A 234 -13.48 5.69 -8.45
CA GLN A 234 -13.53 4.24 -8.74
C GLN A 234 -13.47 3.41 -7.45
N LYS A 235 -12.63 3.79 -6.49
CA LYS A 235 -12.55 3.09 -5.20
C LYS A 235 -13.85 3.21 -4.40
N ILE A 236 -14.50 4.35 -4.42
CA ILE A 236 -15.84 4.54 -3.82
C ILE A 236 -16.85 3.63 -4.51
N GLU A 237 -16.91 3.68 -5.84
CA GLU A 237 -17.85 2.86 -6.64
C GLU A 237 -17.67 1.35 -6.39
N LEU A 238 -16.44 0.90 -6.18
CA LEU A 238 -16.09 -0.50 -5.94
C LEU A 238 -16.08 -0.89 -4.46
N GLY A 239 -16.42 0.02 -3.53
CA GLY A 239 -16.42 -0.25 -2.09
C GLY A 239 -15.02 -0.47 -1.48
N LEU A 240 -13.97 0.09 -2.09
CA LEU A 240 -12.57 -0.08 -1.64
C LEU A 240 -12.15 0.94 -0.59
N LEU A 241 -12.90 2.03 -0.41
CA LEU A 241 -12.69 3.05 0.62
C LEU A 241 -13.80 2.98 1.68
N ARG A 242 -13.40 2.99 2.94
CA ARG A 242 -14.31 2.81 4.09
C ARG A 242 -14.41 4.04 4.99
N ASN A 243 -14.01 5.19 4.48
CA ASN A 243 -13.98 6.46 5.22
C ASN A 243 -15.29 7.27 5.15
N GLY A 244 -16.34 6.68 4.59
CA GLY A 244 -17.66 7.33 4.46
C GLY A 244 -17.79 8.32 3.29
N TRP A 245 -16.77 8.49 2.45
CA TRP A 245 -16.90 9.32 1.25
C TRP A 245 -17.88 8.70 0.23
N THR A 246 -18.80 9.51 -0.24
CA THR A 246 -19.72 9.17 -1.34
C THR A 246 -19.28 9.78 -2.67
N THR A 247 -18.41 10.79 -2.61
CA THR A 247 -17.81 11.48 -3.74
C THR A 247 -16.35 11.80 -3.43
N PRO A 248 -15.47 11.91 -4.44
CA PRO A 248 -14.10 12.36 -4.22
C PRO A 248 -14.07 13.74 -3.55
N PRO A 249 -13.21 13.94 -2.52
CA PRO A 249 -13.08 15.22 -1.87
C PRO A 249 -12.37 16.25 -2.76
N ALA A 250 -12.48 17.54 -2.41
CA ALA A 250 -11.71 18.60 -3.03
C ALA A 250 -10.25 18.51 -2.56
N ILE A 251 -9.31 18.35 -3.50
CA ILE A 251 -7.88 18.28 -3.22
C ILE A 251 -7.24 19.64 -3.51
N VAL A 252 -6.50 20.18 -2.54
CA VAL A 252 -5.85 21.49 -2.62
C VAL A 252 -4.32 21.33 -2.65
N ARG A 253 -3.63 22.35 -3.15
CA ARG A 253 -2.16 22.42 -3.19
C ARG A 253 -1.53 22.50 -1.79
N GLY A 254 -0.24 22.24 -1.71
CA GLY A 254 0.54 22.25 -0.48
C GLY A 254 0.64 20.86 0.13
N ALA A 255 1.25 19.93 -0.60
CA ALA A 255 1.54 18.59 -0.08
C ALA A 255 2.46 18.66 1.14
N GLU A 256 2.30 17.72 2.06
CA GLU A 256 3.15 17.62 3.24
C GLU A 256 3.84 16.26 3.30
N ALA A 257 4.98 16.21 4.00
CA ALA A 257 5.71 14.99 4.30
C ALA A 257 5.36 14.50 5.71
N LEU A 258 5.07 13.20 5.84
CA LEU A 258 4.78 12.53 7.09
C LEU A 258 5.68 11.29 7.25
N LEU A 259 6.50 11.29 8.29
CA LEU A 259 7.24 10.12 8.73
C LEU A 259 6.47 9.43 9.85
N VAL A 260 6.09 8.19 9.63
CA VAL A 260 5.45 7.34 10.63
C VAL A 260 6.48 6.35 11.17
N VAL A 261 6.74 6.40 12.48
CA VAL A 261 7.68 5.48 13.12
C VAL A 261 6.91 4.57 14.08
N VAL A 262 7.03 3.26 13.82
CA VAL A 262 6.35 2.23 14.61
C VAL A 262 7.37 1.46 15.44
N GLY A 263 6.99 1.11 16.65
CA GLY A 263 7.92 0.49 17.60
C GLY A 263 8.84 1.55 18.23
N TYR A 264 8.27 2.71 18.54
CA TYR A 264 9.00 3.78 19.22
C TYR A 264 9.52 3.32 20.57
N GLY A 265 10.83 3.32 20.72
CA GLY A 265 11.56 2.92 21.92
C GLY A 265 12.81 3.76 22.11
N GLY A 266 13.65 3.39 23.09
CA GLY A 266 14.85 4.14 23.47
C GLY A 266 15.84 4.43 22.33
N ILE A 267 15.89 3.58 21.30
CA ILE A 267 16.77 3.77 20.14
C ILE A 267 16.21 4.83 19.18
N ALA A 268 14.92 4.81 18.93
CA ALA A 268 14.30 5.73 17.96
C ALA A 268 14.23 7.18 18.48
N ARG A 269 14.07 7.38 19.78
CA ARG A 269 13.86 8.72 20.37
C ARG A 269 14.96 9.73 20.03
N PRO A 270 16.25 9.47 20.29
CA PRO A 270 17.29 10.43 19.95
C PRO A 270 17.43 10.67 18.44
N LEU A 271 17.12 9.67 17.60
CA LEU A 271 17.14 9.82 16.16
C LEU A 271 16.02 10.77 15.70
N LEU A 272 14.83 10.62 16.25
CA LEU A 272 13.69 11.49 15.94
C LEU A 272 13.90 12.92 16.43
N ASP A 273 14.55 13.12 17.58
CA ASP A 273 14.93 14.45 18.06
C ASP A 273 15.90 15.17 17.09
N VAL A 274 16.79 14.41 16.43
CA VAL A 274 17.68 14.93 15.36
C VAL A 274 16.87 15.27 14.11
N ILE A 275 15.98 14.39 13.69
CA ILE A 275 15.12 14.59 12.52
C ILE A 275 14.28 15.85 12.70
N GLN A 276 13.59 16.00 13.83
CA GLN A 276 12.71 17.14 14.08
C GLN A 276 13.46 18.47 14.13
N ARG A 277 14.70 18.48 14.67
CA ARG A 277 15.54 19.70 14.68
C ARG A 277 16.05 20.09 13.31
N ARG A 278 16.42 19.12 12.45
CA ARG A 278 16.98 19.39 11.13
C ARG A 278 15.93 19.59 10.05
N HIS A 279 14.79 18.94 10.20
CA HIS A 279 13.68 18.92 9.24
C HIS A 279 12.35 19.23 9.93
N PRO A 280 12.17 20.47 10.43
CA PRO A 280 10.94 20.86 11.15
C PRO A 280 9.69 20.85 10.26
N ASP A 281 9.85 20.85 8.94
CA ASP A 281 8.81 20.76 7.93
C ASP A 281 8.31 19.32 7.70
N VAL A 282 8.97 18.31 8.25
CA VAL A 282 8.51 16.93 8.21
C VAL A 282 7.69 16.62 9.46
N LYS A 283 6.42 16.28 9.27
CA LYS A 283 5.58 15.79 10.35
C LYS A 283 6.06 14.41 10.79
N VAL A 284 6.16 14.19 12.10
CA VAL A 284 6.51 12.88 12.64
C VAL A 284 5.36 12.37 13.49
N ARG A 285 4.93 11.14 13.24
CA ARG A 285 3.99 10.41 14.11
C ARG A 285 4.65 9.14 14.61
N VAL A 286 4.51 8.88 15.90
CA VAL A 286 5.11 7.72 16.56
C VAL A 286 4.02 6.84 17.16
N PHE A 287 4.22 5.53 17.03
CA PHE A 287 3.36 4.52 17.61
C PHE A 287 4.21 3.56 18.44
N GLY A 288 3.83 3.37 19.71
CA GLY A 288 4.46 2.37 20.57
C GLY A 288 4.10 0.94 20.16
N TYR A 289 4.89 -0.05 20.60
CA TYR A 289 4.49 -1.44 20.54
C TYR A 289 3.35 -1.67 21.54
N GLY A 290 2.14 -1.55 21.08
CA GLY A 290 0.96 -2.08 21.77
C GLY A 290 0.49 -3.32 21.04
N LEU A 291 1.41 -4.28 20.83
CA LEU A 291 1.08 -5.57 20.26
C LEU A 291 0.39 -6.40 21.35
N GLN A 292 -0.92 -6.38 21.38
CA GLN A 292 -1.66 -7.49 21.99
C GLN A 292 -1.78 -8.56 20.92
N SER A 293 -0.92 -9.55 21.01
CA SER A 293 -1.03 -10.76 20.22
C SER A 293 -1.91 -11.75 20.98
N GLU A 294 -3.16 -11.81 20.59
CA GLU A 294 -3.86 -13.09 20.61
C GLU A 294 -3.59 -13.68 19.24
N ASP A 295 -2.89 -14.79 19.16
CA ASP A 295 -2.51 -15.52 17.94
C ASP A 295 -1.50 -14.86 16.99
N GLY A 296 -0.59 -14.03 17.48
CA GLY A 296 0.47 -13.44 16.64
C GLY A 296 -0.02 -12.41 15.60
N GLN A 297 -1.19 -11.84 15.78
CA GLN A 297 -1.74 -10.79 14.94
C GLN A 297 -1.50 -9.41 15.56
N ILE A 298 -1.05 -8.46 14.74
CA ILE A 298 -0.99 -7.05 15.11
C ILE A 298 -2.43 -6.52 15.10
N THR A 299 -3.03 -6.37 16.29
CA THR A 299 -4.45 -6.01 16.42
C THR A 299 -4.72 -4.51 16.64
N GLY A 300 -3.68 -3.69 16.75
CA GLY A 300 -3.83 -2.23 16.86
C GLY A 300 -2.54 -1.55 17.28
N LEU A 301 -2.37 -0.29 16.86
CA LEU A 301 -1.29 0.59 17.27
C LEU A 301 -1.81 1.50 18.40
N ARG A 302 -1.28 1.38 19.62
CA ARG A 302 -1.60 2.34 20.69
C ARG A 302 -0.69 3.56 20.57
N ARG A 303 -1.26 4.76 20.67
CA ARG A 303 -0.49 5.98 20.86
C ARG A 303 0.28 5.87 22.18
N PRO A 304 1.56 6.25 22.25
CA PRO A 304 2.20 6.45 23.52
C PRO A 304 1.38 7.49 24.31
N SER A 305 1.06 7.17 25.57
CA SER A 305 0.49 8.16 26.48
C SER A 305 1.45 9.34 26.55
N ALA A 306 0.96 10.53 26.26
CA ALA A 306 1.71 11.76 26.50
C ALA A 306 2.04 11.81 28.00
N GLY A 307 3.30 11.54 28.34
CA GLY A 307 3.86 11.73 29.66
C GLY A 307 4.48 13.11 29.75
#